data_dc179741474659596a5955985f4939a8
#
_entry.id   dc179741474659596a5955985f4939a8
#
_cell.length_a   1.000
_cell.length_b   1.000
_cell.length_c   1.000
_cell.angle_alpha   90.00
_cell.angle_beta   90.00
_cell.angle_gamma   90.00
#
_symmetry.space_group_name_H-M   'P 1'
#
loop_
_entity.id
_entity.type
_entity.pdbx_description
1 polymer ?
#
loop_
_entity_poly.entity_id
_entity_poly.type
_entity_poly.pdbx_seq_one_letter_code
_entity_poly.pdbx_strand_id
1 'polypeptide(L)'
;SQDMVLGLYFMTKEAHSTETHKVKGEGLVFYSPEEVEIAYSEGQVSLNAKVRCRLPFKTEEGEIVTKLQDTTVGRILFNQIVPKQVGYIDELLTKKSLRNVIGKILADTDFPTTVKFLDDMKNLGYMNAFKGGLSFSLADIVVPAEKKTMIAQAIETVDEIKGNYNMGLITDTERYNQVIDVWTNTNAGLTEMIMSRMKSDQGGFNSVYMMLDSGARGSKEQIRQLSGMRGLMAKPQKAGAVGAEIIENPIIANFKEGLSIMEYFISTHGARKGLAD
;
A
#
# COMPACT_ATOMS: atom_id res chain seq x y z
N SER A 1 -10.82 13.01 -1.69
CA SER A 1 -10.73 11.74 -2.42
C SER A 1 -9.80 10.71 -1.80
N GLN A 2 -8.82 11.11 -0.98
CA GLN A 2 -7.87 10.19 -0.33
C GLN A 2 -8.54 9.34 0.73
N ASP A 3 -9.24 9.97 1.66
CA ASP A 3 -9.95 9.29 2.75
C ASP A 3 -11.11 8.44 2.24
N MET A 4 -11.79 8.90 1.19
CA MET A 4 -12.84 8.13 0.52
C MET A 4 -12.32 6.81 -0.05
N VAL A 5 -11.17 6.84 -0.75
CA VAL A 5 -10.54 5.63 -1.29
C VAL A 5 -10.09 4.70 -0.15
N LEU A 6 -9.51 5.26 0.91
CA LEU A 6 -9.06 4.49 2.07
C LEU A 6 -10.25 3.81 2.80
N GLY A 7 -11.37 4.52 2.96
CA GLY A 7 -12.56 3.96 3.58
C GLY A 7 -13.19 2.82 2.79
N LEU A 8 -13.25 2.95 1.45
CA LEU A 8 -13.74 1.88 0.57
C LEU A 8 -12.77 0.69 0.52
N TYR A 9 -11.48 0.94 0.53
CA TYR A 9 -10.47 -0.10 0.64
C TYR A 9 -10.62 -0.88 1.95
N PHE A 10 -10.70 -0.18 3.10
CA PHE A 10 -10.91 -0.80 4.40
C PHE A 10 -12.18 -1.64 4.43
N MET A 11 -13.30 -1.11 3.92
CA MET A 11 -14.59 -1.79 3.87
C MET A 11 -14.53 -3.11 3.08
N THR A 12 -13.82 -3.13 1.95
CA THR A 12 -13.80 -4.28 1.03
C THR A 12 -12.64 -5.25 1.27
N LYS A 13 -11.75 -4.92 2.23
CA LYS A 13 -10.65 -5.78 2.63
C LYS A 13 -11.15 -6.97 3.43
N GLU A 14 -10.65 -8.16 3.09
CA GLU A 14 -10.95 -9.41 3.81
C GLU A 14 -10.06 -9.52 5.05
N ALA A 15 -10.66 -9.89 6.18
CA ALA A 15 -9.97 -10.25 7.41
C ALA A 15 -10.03 -11.77 7.61
N HIS A 16 -8.91 -12.33 8.08
CA HIS A 16 -8.81 -13.74 8.43
C HIS A 16 -8.64 -13.89 9.93
N SER A 17 -9.33 -14.87 10.52
CA SER A 17 -9.14 -15.22 11.92
C SER A 17 -7.73 -15.75 12.15
N THR A 18 -7.10 -15.27 13.21
CA THR A 18 -5.83 -15.76 13.72
C THR A 18 -6.04 -16.40 15.10
N GLU A 19 -5.01 -17.06 15.64
CA GLU A 19 -5.08 -17.64 16.98
C GLU A 19 -5.40 -16.60 18.06
N THR A 20 -4.93 -15.38 17.88
CA THR A 20 -5.07 -14.26 18.82
C THR A 20 -6.28 -13.37 18.56
N HIS A 21 -6.81 -13.36 17.32
CA HIS A 21 -7.92 -12.51 16.93
C HIS A 21 -8.90 -13.27 16.04
N LYS A 22 -10.13 -13.46 16.57
CA LYS A 22 -11.21 -14.11 15.82
C LYS A 22 -12.09 -13.05 15.14
N VAL A 23 -12.32 -13.22 13.85
CA VAL A 23 -13.22 -12.37 13.07
C VAL A 23 -14.66 -12.82 13.34
N LYS A 24 -15.48 -11.94 13.88
CA LYS A 24 -16.87 -12.24 14.23
C LYS A 24 -17.69 -12.53 12.97
N GLY A 25 -18.33 -13.70 12.91
CA GLY A 25 -19.20 -14.10 11.82
C GLY A 25 -18.49 -14.65 10.58
N GLU A 26 -17.19 -14.96 10.66
CA GLU A 26 -16.46 -15.58 9.56
C GLU A 26 -17.05 -16.97 9.22
N GLY A 27 -17.25 -17.22 7.92
CA GLY A 27 -17.77 -18.49 7.42
C GLY A 27 -19.30 -18.66 7.49
N LEU A 28 -20.04 -17.67 8.01
CA LEU A 28 -21.49 -17.71 8.01
C LEU A 28 -22.07 -17.71 6.59
N VAL A 29 -23.22 -18.35 6.44
CA VAL A 29 -23.94 -18.47 5.16
C VAL A 29 -25.25 -17.70 5.26
N PHE A 30 -25.49 -16.81 4.30
CA PHE A 30 -26.68 -15.97 4.22
C PHE A 30 -27.47 -16.27 2.95
N TYR A 31 -28.77 -16.17 3.08
CA TYR A 31 -29.68 -16.39 1.96
C TYR A 31 -29.76 -15.18 1.01
N SER A 32 -29.63 -13.97 1.55
CA SER A 32 -29.73 -12.73 0.75
C SER A 32 -28.80 -11.63 1.28
N PRO A 33 -28.48 -10.60 0.46
CA PRO A 33 -27.74 -9.41 0.90
C PRO A 33 -28.43 -8.65 2.05
N GLU A 34 -29.76 -8.62 2.09
CA GLU A 34 -30.53 -7.94 3.13
C GLU A 34 -30.35 -8.62 4.49
N GLU A 35 -30.24 -9.95 4.52
CA GLU A 35 -29.95 -10.70 5.73
C GLU A 35 -28.56 -10.35 6.29
N VAL A 36 -27.57 -10.14 5.41
CA VAL A 36 -26.22 -9.70 5.80
C VAL A 36 -26.27 -8.30 6.41
N GLU A 37 -27.06 -7.39 5.84
CA GLU A 37 -27.21 -6.03 6.35
C GLU A 37 -27.80 -6.02 7.77
N ILE A 38 -28.85 -6.82 7.99
CA ILE A 38 -29.47 -6.99 9.30
C ILE A 38 -28.45 -7.56 10.30
N ALA A 39 -27.73 -8.63 9.92
CA ALA A 39 -26.72 -9.26 10.77
C ALA A 39 -25.56 -8.30 11.10
N TYR A 40 -25.17 -7.44 10.17
CA TYR A 40 -24.17 -6.41 10.40
C TYR A 40 -24.68 -5.30 11.33
N SER A 41 -25.91 -4.84 11.15
CA SER A 41 -26.54 -3.82 11.99
C SER A 41 -26.71 -4.29 13.43
N GLU A 42 -27.05 -5.56 13.61
CA GLU A 42 -27.15 -6.23 14.93
C GLU A 42 -25.76 -6.60 15.51
N GLY A 43 -24.68 -6.29 14.80
CA GLY A 43 -23.33 -6.58 15.25
C GLY A 43 -23.01 -8.07 15.33
N GLN A 44 -23.70 -8.94 14.61
CA GLN A 44 -23.45 -10.39 14.56
C GLN A 44 -22.27 -10.74 13.68
N VAL A 45 -21.95 -9.91 12.69
CA VAL A 45 -20.83 -10.08 11.77
C VAL A 45 -19.96 -8.82 11.71
N SER A 46 -18.66 -9.01 11.50
CA SER A 46 -17.71 -7.93 11.27
C SER A 46 -17.75 -7.49 9.81
N LEU A 47 -17.46 -6.21 9.54
CA LEU A 47 -17.44 -5.64 8.20
C LEU A 47 -16.51 -6.40 7.23
N ASN A 48 -15.37 -6.83 7.73
CA ASN A 48 -14.31 -7.49 6.97
C ASN A 48 -14.41 -9.02 6.99
N ALA A 49 -15.47 -9.58 7.62
CA ALA A 49 -15.65 -11.02 7.73
C ALA A 49 -15.92 -11.64 6.35
N LYS A 50 -15.24 -12.74 6.07
CA LYS A 50 -15.55 -13.60 4.93
C LYS A 50 -16.83 -14.37 5.20
N VAL A 51 -17.80 -14.26 4.30
CA VAL A 51 -19.11 -14.90 4.39
C VAL A 51 -19.51 -15.52 3.05
N ARG A 52 -20.51 -16.37 3.07
CA ARG A 52 -21.11 -16.94 1.86
C ARG A 52 -22.52 -16.38 1.72
N CYS A 53 -22.82 -15.82 0.57
CA CYS A 53 -24.14 -15.25 0.30
C CYS A 53 -24.64 -15.64 -1.08
N ARG A 54 -25.95 -15.78 -1.24
CA ARG A 54 -26.57 -15.90 -2.56
C ARG A 54 -26.62 -14.54 -3.22
N LEU A 55 -25.90 -14.39 -4.34
CA LEU A 55 -25.74 -13.14 -5.06
C LEU A 55 -26.21 -13.25 -6.49
N PRO A 56 -26.80 -12.18 -7.06
CA PRO A 56 -27.18 -12.17 -8.46
C PRO A 56 -25.95 -11.95 -9.35
N PHE A 57 -25.76 -12.84 -10.31
CA PHE A 57 -24.73 -12.76 -11.33
C PHE A 57 -25.35 -12.59 -12.69
N LYS A 58 -24.79 -11.69 -13.49
CA LYS A 58 -25.13 -11.57 -14.91
C LYS A 58 -24.29 -12.58 -15.69
N THR A 59 -24.94 -13.50 -16.39
CA THR A 59 -24.27 -14.44 -17.30
C THR A 59 -23.80 -13.72 -18.57
N GLU A 60 -22.93 -14.35 -19.36
CA GLU A 60 -22.50 -13.82 -20.67
C GLU A 60 -23.68 -13.61 -21.63
N GLU A 61 -24.76 -14.38 -21.46
CA GLU A 61 -26.02 -14.28 -22.24
C GLU A 61 -26.96 -13.18 -21.71
N GLY A 62 -26.56 -12.46 -20.63
CA GLY A 62 -27.33 -11.35 -20.04
C GLY A 62 -28.40 -11.76 -19.03
N GLU A 63 -28.55 -13.07 -18.73
CA GLU A 63 -29.48 -13.55 -17.70
C GLU A 63 -28.91 -13.35 -16.29
N ILE A 64 -29.77 -13.04 -15.32
CA ILE A 64 -29.40 -12.90 -13.91
C ILE A 64 -29.66 -14.23 -13.21
N VAL A 65 -28.58 -14.93 -12.85
CA VAL A 65 -28.61 -16.19 -12.10
C VAL A 65 -28.11 -15.96 -10.69
N THR A 66 -28.84 -16.47 -9.70
CA THR A 66 -28.44 -16.41 -8.29
C THR A 66 -27.52 -17.57 -7.94
N LYS A 67 -26.29 -17.29 -7.51
CA LYS A 67 -25.31 -18.30 -7.07
C LYS A 67 -24.84 -18.02 -5.64
N LEU A 68 -24.55 -19.10 -4.90
CA LEU A 68 -23.89 -18.98 -3.60
C LEU A 68 -22.39 -18.69 -3.85
N GLN A 69 -21.91 -17.58 -3.33
CA GLN A 69 -20.53 -17.13 -3.54
C GLN A 69 -19.86 -16.74 -2.21
N ASP A 70 -18.56 -16.99 -2.14
CA ASP A 70 -17.69 -16.48 -1.08
C ASP A 70 -17.40 -14.99 -1.35
N THR A 71 -17.63 -14.16 -0.35
CA THR A 71 -17.41 -12.71 -0.42
C THR A 71 -17.20 -12.14 0.98
N THR A 72 -17.16 -10.83 1.14
CA THR A 72 -17.10 -10.18 2.46
C THR A 72 -18.35 -9.34 2.71
N VAL A 73 -18.68 -9.16 3.99
CA VAL A 73 -19.80 -8.30 4.40
C VAL A 73 -19.67 -6.91 3.78
N GLY A 74 -18.48 -6.31 3.83
CA GLY A 74 -18.25 -4.98 3.27
C GLY A 74 -18.46 -4.91 1.75
N ARG A 75 -18.10 -5.95 0.98
CA ARG A 75 -18.37 -5.98 -0.47
C ARG A 75 -19.86 -6.08 -0.77
N ILE A 76 -20.60 -6.85 0.04
CA ILE A 76 -22.07 -6.92 -0.10
C ILE A 76 -22.69 -5.53 0.13
N LEU A 77 -22.30 -4.84 1.20
CA LEU A 77 -22.78 -3.49 1.51
C LEU A 77 -22.38 -2.46 0.43
N PHE A 78 -21.18 -2.59 -0.14
CA PHE A 78 -20.78 -1.76 -1.27
C PHE A 78 -21.68 -1.97 -2.50
N ASN A 79 -22.04 -3.21 -2.80
CA ASN A 79 -22.87 -3.52 -3.95
C ASN A 79 -24.31 -3.01 -3.83
N GLN A 80 -24.76 -2.57 -2.66
CA GLN A 80 -26.06 -1.93 -2.52
C GLN A 80 -26.16 -0.58 -3.27
N ILE A 81 -25.03 0.13 -3.41
CA ILE A 81 -24.97 1.40 -4.15
C ILE A 81 -24.64 1.18 -5.64
N VAL A 82 -24.20 -0.01 -6.03
CA VAL A 82 -23.86 -0.34 -7.43
C VAL A 82 -25.15 -0.54 -8.24
N PRO A 83 -25.31 0.10 -9.42
CA PRO A 83 -26.45 -0.12 -10.28
C PRO A 83 -26.55 -1.59 -10.72
N LYS A 84 -27.76 -2.17 -10.63
CA LYS A 84 -28.02 -3.60 -10.94
C LYS A 84 -27.56 -4.03 -12.35
N GLN A 85 -27.52 -3.10 -13.30
CA GLN A 85 -27.12 -3.34 -14.69
C GLN A 85 -25.64 -3.75 -14.82
N VAL A 86 -24.78 -3.29 -13.89
CA VAL A 86 -23.33 -3.51 -13.91
C VAL A 86 -22.93 -4.90 -13.39
N GLY A 87 -23.81 -5.51 -12.58
CA GLY A 87 -23.56 -6.77 -11.91
C GLY A 87 -22.80 -6.61 -10.58
N TYR A 88 -22.54 -7.74 -9.92
CA TYR A 88 -21.87 -7.78 -8.61
C TYR A 88 -20.36 -7.54 -8.75
N ILE A 89 -19.82 -6.67 -7.90
CA ILE A 89 -18.40 -6.33 -7.84
C ILE A 89 -17.80 -7.00 -6.61
N ASP A 90 -16.90 -7.99 -6.81
CA ASP A 90 -16.25 -8.75 -5.76
C ASP A 90 -14.73 -8.61 -5.82
N GLU A 91 -14.25 -7.39 -5.61
CA GLU A 91 -12.82 -7.09 -5.59
C GLU A 91 -12.47 -6.12 -4.46
N LEU A 92 -11.19 -6.12 -4.09
CA LEU A 92 -10.62 -5.12 -3.17
C LEU A 92 -10.56 -3.76 -3.86
N LEU A 93 -11.24 -2.77 -3.30
CA LEU A 93 -11.37 -1.45 -3.90
C LEU A 93 -10.13 -0.57 -3.64
N THR A 94 -9.17 -0.66 -4.55
CA THR A 94 -8.04 0.26 -4.63
C THR A 94 -8.39 1.47 -5.50
N LYS A 95 -7.56 2.51 -5.51
CA LYS A 95 -7.72 3.66 -6.42
C LYS A 95 -7.79 3.25 -7.89
N LYS A 96 -7.05 2.19 -8.27
CA LYS A 96 -7.04 1.66 -9.64
C LYS A 96 -8.34 0.91 -9.95
N SER A 97 -8.77 -0.01 -9.05
CA SER A 97 -10.01 -0.76 -9.26
C SER A 97 -11.24 0.14 -9.23
N LEU A 98 -11.29 1.14 -8.35
CA LEU A 98 -12.37 2.14 -8.34
C LEU A 98 -12.49 2.90 -9.67
N ARG A 99 -11.37 3.24 -10.30
CA ARG A 99 -11.38 3.87 -11.63
C ARG A 99 -12.02 2.94 -12.67
N ASN A 100 -11.68 1.65 -12.63
CA ASN A 100 -12.26 0.65 -13.55
C ASN A 100 -13.76 0.47 -13.28
N VAL A 101 -14.17 0.40 -12.03
CA VAL A 101 -15.59 0.31 -11.63
C VAL A 101 -16.38 1.52 -12.12
N ILE A 102 -15.87 2.74 -11.90
CA ILE A 102 -16.51 3.96 -12.39
C ILE A 102 -16.62 3.95 -13.93
N GLY A 103 -15.55 3.54 -14.63
CA GLY A 103 -15.57 3.42 -16.08
C GLY A 103 -16.61 2.43 -16.58
N LYS A 104 -16.75 1.28 -15.91
CA LYS A 104 -17.75 0.26 -16.22
C LYS A 104 -19.18 0.79 -16.00
N ILE A 105 -19.41 1.46 -14.87
CA ILE A 105 -20.72 2.05 -14.55
C ILE A 105 -21.10 3.12 -15.59
N LEU A 106 -20.16 3.99 -15.97
CA LEU A 106 -20.38 5.02 -16.97
C LEU A 106 -20.71 4.42 -18.37
N ALA A 107 -20.13 3.26 -18.69
CA ALA A 107 -20.41 2.58 -19.96
C ALA A 107 -21.75 1.84 -19.97
N ASP A 108 -22.15 1.26 -18.83
CA ASP A 108 -23.32 0.39 -18.72
C ASP A 108 -24.60 1.13 -18.27
N THR A 109 -24.49 2.41 -17.82
CA THR A 109 -25.61 3.19 -17.28
C THR A 109 -25.67 4.61 -17.87
N ASP A 110 -26.75 5.32 -17.54
CA ASP A 110 -26.94 6.72 -17.88
C ASP A 110 -26.18 7.67 -16.94
N PHE A 111 -25.97 8.89 -17.42
CA PHE A 111 -25.20 9.90 -16.67
C PHE A 111 -25.80 10.25 -15.29
N PRO A 112 -27.14 10.45 -15.11
CA PRO A 112 -27.72 10.70 -13.79
C PRO A 112 -27.49 9.57 -12.79
N THR A 113 -27.59 8.29 -13.22
CA THR A 113 -27.32 7.12 -12.39
C THR A 113 -25.85 7.06 -11.99
N THR A 114 -24.93 7.38 -12.89
CA THR A 114 -23.51 7.46 -12.59
C THR A 114 -23.22 8.55 -11.56
N VAL A 115 -23.81 9.74 -11.67
CA VAL A 115 -23.64 10.82 -10.70
C VAL A 115 -24.14 10.42 -9.31
N LYS A 116 -25.33 9.80 -9.24
CA LYS A 116 -25.87 9.29 -7.98
C LYS A 116 -24.92 8.26 -7.33
N PHE A 117 -24.44 7.30 -8.13
CA PHE A 117 -23.45 6.32 -7.66
C PHE A 117 -22.20 6.99 -7.09
N LEU A 118 -21.66 8.03 -7.74
CA LEU A 118 -20.47 8.76 -7.26
C LEU A 118 -20.72 9.47 -5.93
N ASP A 119 -21.91 10.05 -5.74
CA ASP A 119 -22.28 10.69 -4.47
C ASP A 119 -22.48 9.66 -3.37
N ASP A 120 -23.15 8.55 -3.62
CA ASP A 120 -23.34 7.47 -2.67
C ASP A 120 -21.98 6.82 -2.29
N MET A 121 -21.12 6.58 -3.27
CA MET A 121 -19.77 6.06 -3.07
C MET A 121 -18.90 7.00 -2.23
N LYS A 122 -18.98 8.31 -2.47
CA LYS A 122 -18.29 9.34 -1.68
C LYS A 122 -18.73 9.28 -0.21
N ASN A 123 -20.03 9.27 0.05
CA ASN A 123 -20.59 9.25 1.39
C ASN A 123 -20.24 7.94 2.13
N LEU A 124 -20.36 6.80 1.44
CA LEU A 124 -20.00 5.50 1.98
C LEU A 124 -18.50 5.41 2.31
N GLY A 125 -17.65 5.95 1.44
CA GLY A 125 -16.20 6.00 1.65
C GLY A 125 -15.81 6.82 2.89
N TYR A 126 -16.35 8.02 3.03
CA TYR A 126 -16.08 8.86 4.20
C TYR A 126 -16.61 8.25 5.50
N MET A 127 -17.81 7.69 5.46
CA MET A 127 -18.41 7.01 6.63
C MET A 127 -17.54 5.84 7.10
N ASN A 128 -17.05 5.01 6.18
CA ASN A 128 -16.20 3.86 6.52
C ASN A 128 -14.79 4.27 6.94
N ALA A 129 -14.22 5.35 6.40
CA ALA A 129 -12.96 5.91 6.87
C ALA A 129 -13.09 6.40 8.32
N PHE A 130 -14.18 7.07 8.66
CA PHE A 130 -14.48 7.51 10.03
C PHE A 130 -14.70 6.31 10.98
N LYS A 131 -15.57 5.37 10.62
CA LYS A 131 -15.85 4.18 11.44
C LYS A 131 -14.62 3.29 11.63
N GLY A 132 -13.76 3.17 10.62
CA GLY A 132 -12.55 2.40 10.67
C GLY A 132 -11.47 2.98 11.58
N GLY A 133 -11.56 4.27 11.95
CA GLY A 133 -10.60 4.93 12.83
C GLY A 133 -9.16 4.84 12.32
N LEU A 134 -8.96 4.97 11.01
CA LEU A 134 -7.70 4.73 10.33
C LEU A 134 -6.69 5.83 10.63
N SER A 135 -5.96 5.66 11.70
CA SER A 135 -4.83 6.50 12.11
C SER A 135 -3.56 5.66 12.17
N PHE A 136 -2.40 6.30 12.21
CA PHE A 136 -1.12 5.64 12.34
C PHE A 136 -0.19 6.38 13.31
N SER A 137 0.74 5.65 13.88
CA SER A 137 1.80 6.15 14.74
C SER A 137 3.15 5.68 14.25
N LEU A 138 4.24 6.14 14.89
CA LEU A 138 5.58 5.62 14.61
C LEU A 138 5.72 4.11 14.95
N ALA A 139 4.84 3.57 15.80
CA ALA A 139 4.84 2.14 16.11
C ALA A 139 4.43 1.28 14.91
N ASP A 140 3.52 1.78 14.07
CA ASP A 140 3.03 1.08 12.87
C ASP A 140 4.07 0.99 11.74
N ILE A 141 5.17 1.76 11.86
CA ILE A 141 6.29 1.69 10.93
C ILE A 141 7.23 0.57 11.40
N VAL A 142 7.20 -0.55 10.70
CA VAL A 142 7.99 -1.74 11.05
C VAL A 142 9.40 -1.62 10.45
N VAL A 143 10.43 -1.64 11.30
CA VAL A 143 11.83 -1.74 10.88
C VAL A 143 12.25 -3.21 10.93
N PRO A 144 12.67 -3.82 9.82
CA PRO A 144 13.09 -5.23 9.81
C PRO A 144 14.35 -5.43 10.65
N ALA A 145 14.40 -6.51 11.43
CA ALA A 145 15.59 -6.87 12.21
C ALA A 145 16.78 -7.22 11.30
N GLU A 146 16.50 -7.78 10.13
CA GLU A 146 17.46 -8.18 9.11
C GLU A 146 18.15 -6.98 8.42
N LYS A 147 17.66 -5.77 8.61
CA LYS A 147 18.30 -4.55 8.09
C LYS A 147 19.79 -4.49 8.45
N LYS A 148 20.13 -4.77 9.70
CA LYS A 148 21.52 -4.73 10.18
C LYS A 148 22.42 -5.72 9.45
N THR A 149 21.93 -6.93 9.23
CA THR A 149 22.66 -8.00 8.53
C THR A 149 22.88 -7.65 7.06
N MET A 150 21.84 -7.18 6.38
CA MET A 150 21.96 -6.77 4.97
C MET A 150 22.93 -5.61 4.78
N ILE A 151 22.91 -4.63 5.68
CA ILE A 151 23.84 -3.50 5.63
C ILE A 151 25.27 -3.96 5.91
N ALA A 152 25.49 -4.86 6.88
CA ALA A 152 26.82 -5.40 7.15
C ALA A 152 27.40 -6.13 5.94
N GLN A 153 26.61 -6.97 5.26
CA GLN A 153 27.01 -7.65 4.03
C GLN A 153 27.35 -6.65 2.90
N ALA A 154 26.55 -5.60 2.76
CA ALA A 154 26.81 -4.57 1.75
C ALA A 154 28.13 -3.82 2.03
N ILE A 155 28.42 -3.51 3.29
CA ILE A 155 29.69 -2.87 3.71
C ILE A 155 30.87 -3.78 3.38
N GLU A 156 30.80 -5.08 3.72
CA GLU A 156 31.83 -6.06 3.40
C GLU A 156 32.13 -6.12 1.90
N THR A 157 31.08 -6.19 1.06
CA THR A 157 31.22 -6.17 -0.42
C THR A 157 31.84 -4.86 -0.90
N VAL A 158 31.46 -3.72 -0.34
CA VAL A 158 32.05 -2.41 -0.68
C VAL A 158 33.53 -2.35 -0.30
N ASP A 159 33.92 -2.94 0.82
CA ASP A 159 35.32 -2.96 1.27
C ASP A 159 36.17 -3.90 0.38
N GLU A 160 35.62 -5.01 -0.11
CA GLU A 160 36.26 -5.85 -1.14
C GLU A 160 36.50 -5.07 -2.45
N ILE A 161 35.49 -4.32 -2.93
CA ILE A 161 35.60 -3.49 -4.14
C ILE A 161 36.71 -2.43 -3.96
N LYS A 162 36.77 -1.78 -2.80
CA LYS A 162 37.85 -0.81 -2.47
C LYS A 162 39.21 -1.50 -2.40
N GLY A 163 39.27 -2.72 -1.86
CA GLY A 163 40.49 -3.55 -1.87
C GLY A 163 41.00 -3.82 -3.29
N ASN A 164 40.13 -4.21 -4.19
CA ASN A 164 40.45 -4.46 -5.60
C ASN A 164 40.96 -3.19 -6.30
N TYR A 165 40.34 -2.04 -6.00
CA TYR A 165 40.84 -0.76 -6.50
C TYR A 165 42.27 -0.43 -5.99
N ASN A 166 42.50 -0.60 -4.69
CA ASN A 166 43.79 -0.34 -4.08
C ASN A 166 44.90 -1.25 -4.60
N MET A 167 44.53 -2.47 -5.02
CA MET A 167 45.46 -3.40 -5.71
C MET A 167 45.65 -3.08 -7.20
N GLY A 168 44.96 -2.09 -7.74
CA GLY A 168 45.05 -1.70 -9.16
C GLY A 168 44.32 -2.63 -10.14
N LEU A 169 43.42 -3.48 -9.63
CA LEU A 169 42.66 -4.44 -10.46
C LEU A 169 41.47 -3.80 -11.21
N ILE A 170 40.95 -2.71 -10.72
CA ILE A 170 39.82 -1.96 -11.29
C ILE A 170 40.12 -0.47 -11.34
N THR A 171 39.46 0.23 -12.28
CA THR A 171 39.55 1.69 -12.41
C THR A 171 38.67 2.41 -11.36
N ASP A 172 38.92 3.71 -11.13
CA ASP A 172 38.08 4.49 -10.20
C ASP A 172 36.63 4.57 -10.65
N THR A 173 36.37 4.68 -11.96
CA THR A 173 35.03 4.70 -12.51
C THR A 173 34.30 3.36 -12.28
N GLU A 174 35.00 2.24 -12.46
CA GLU A 174 34.45 0.91 -12.18
C GLU A 174 34.15 0.72 -10.69
N ARG A 175 35.10 1.10 -9.83
CA ARG A 175 34.88 1.10 -8.36
C ARG A 175 33.64 1.89 -7.98
N TYR A 176 33.52 3.13 -8.48
CA TYR A 176 32.37 4.01 -8.19
C TYR A 176 31.06 3.35 -8.62
N ASN A 177 30.99 2.85 -9.87
CA ASN A 177 29.77 2.20 -10.37
C ASN A 177 29.42 0.94 -9.58
N GLN A 178 30.38 0.09 -9.25
CA GLN A 178 30.14 -1.12 -8.45
C GLN A 178 29.63 -0.78 -7.04
N VAL A 179 30.17 0.24 -6.39
CA VAL A 179 29.70 0.70 -5.07
C VAL A 179 28.25 1.20 -5.13
N ILE A 180 27.91 1.99 -6.14
CA ILE A 180 26.53 2.47 -6.35
C ILE A 180 25.57 1.31 -6.59
N ASP A 181 25.97 0.32 -7.40
CA ASP A 181 25.17 -0.87 -7.68
C ASP A 181 24.91 -1.71 -6.42
N VAL A 182 25.93 -1.92 -5.58
CA VAL A 182 25.77 -2.63 -4.30
C VAL A 182 24.72 -1.95 -3.43
N TRP A 183 24.81 -0.64 -3.24
CA TRP A 183 23.86 0.11 -2.41
C TRP A 183 22.46 0.17 -3.03
N THR A 184 22.35 0.27 -4.35
CA THR A 184 21.05 0.26 -5.04
C THR A 184 20.36 -1.07 -4.87
N ASN A 185 21.08 -2.19 -5.07
CA ASN A 185 20.55 -3.54 -4.91
C ASN A 185 20.17 -3.84 -3.44
N THR A 186 21.01 -3.45 -2.49
CA THR A 186 20.72 -3.59 -1.05
C THR A 186 19.45 -2.83 -0.67
N ASN A 187 19.30 -1.61 -1.17
CA ASN A 187 18.16 -0.77 -0.92
C ASN A 187 16.85 -1.33 -1.54
N ALA A 188 16.94 -1.91 -2.75
CA ALA A 188 15.82 -2.59 -3.39
C ALA A 188 15.38 -3.83 -2.60
N GLY A 189 16.32 -4.70 -2.22
CA GLY A 189 16.04 -5.89 -1.41
C GLY A 189 15.43 -5.56 -0.05
N LEU A 190 15.95 -4.51 0.61
CA LEU A 190 15.40 -4.03 1.88
C LEU A 190 13.96 -3.51 1.71
N THR A 191 13.68 -2.83 0.60
CA THR A 191 12.33 -2.32 0.30
C THR A 191 11.33 -3.46 0.12
N GLU A 192 11.68 -4.51 -0.61
CA GLU A 192 10.82 -5.67 -0.80
C GLU A 192 10.53 -6.40 0.53
N MET A 193 11.55 -6.55 1.36
CA MET A 193 11.41 -7.15 2.69
C MET A 193 10.46 -6.33 3.58
N ILE A 194 10.61 -5.01 3.61
CA ILE A 194 9.73 -4.11 4.37
C ILE A 194 8.30 -4.26 3.90
N MET A 195 8.07 -4.24 2.58
CA MET A 195 6.73 -4.37 2.00
C MET A 195 6.09 -5.71 2.35
N SER A 196 6.86 -6.80 2.28
CA SER A 196 6.38 -8.14 2.66
C SER A 196 5.99 -8.21 4.14
N ARG A 197 6.82 -7.65 5.03
CA ARG A 197 6.52 -7.62 6.48
C ARG A 197 5.31 -6.76 6.81
N MET A 198 5.22 -5.56 6.25
CA MET A 198 4.08 -4.69 6.49
C MET A 198 2.77 -5.28 5.95
N LYS A 199 2.83 -6.06 4.87
CA LYS A 199 1.66 -6.76 4.32
C LYS A 199 1.10 -7.81 5.28
N SER A 200 1.94 -8.48 6.06
CA SER A 200 1.54 -9.49 7.04
C SER A 200 1.30 -8.92 8.44
N ASP A 201 1.75 -7.70 8.70
CA ASP A 201 1.62 -7.07 10.00
C ASP A 201 0.15 -6.80 10.34
N GLN A 202 -0.21 -6.99 11.64
CA GLN A 202 -1.58 -6.84 12.14
C GLN A 202 -2.63 -7.61 11.31
N GLY A 203 -2.29 -8.78 10.79
CA GLY A 203 -3.19 -9.56 9.93
C GLY A 203 -3.50 -8.88 8.58
N GLY A 204 -2.63 -8.00 8.13
CA GLY A 204 -2.79 -7.21 6.91
C GLY A 204 -3.52 -5.88 7.10
N PHE A 205 -3.86 -5.49 8.34
CA PHE A 205 -4.56 -4.25 8.67
C PHE A 205 -3.65 -3.15 9.23
N ASN A 206 -2.34 -3.24 8.99
CA ASN A 206 -1.43 -2.13 9.28
C ASN A 206 -1.89 -0.87 8.52
N SER A 207 -2.16 0.23 9.26
CA SER A 207 -2.73 1.45 8.68
C SER A 207 -1.84 2.08 7.61
N VAL A 208 -0.52 2.07 7.80
CA VAL A 208 0.43 2.62 6.83
C VAL A 208 0.44 1.78 5.55
N TYR A 209 0.40 0.45 5.68
CA TYR A 209 0.28 -0.44 4.53
C TYR A 209 -1.03 -0.24 3.78
N MET A 210 -2.16 -0.12 4.48
CA MET A 210 -3.46 0.13 3.84
C MET A 210 -3.50 1.46 3.09
N MET A 211 -2.89 2.53 3.63
CA MET A 211 -2.79 3.82 2.95
C MET A 211 -2.01 3.73 1.63
N LEU A 212 -0.92 2.96 1.63
CA LEU A 212 -0.10 2.74 0.45
C LEU A 212 -0.79 1.84 -0.58
N ASP A 213 -1.26 0.66 -0.16
CA ASP A 213 -1.82 -0.36 -1.04
C ASP A 213 -3.13 0.08 -1.69
N SER A 214 -3.97 0.83 -0.96
CA SER A 214 -5.17 1.45 -1.51
C SER A 214 -4.87 2.49 -2.60
N GLY A 215 -3.65 3.04 -2.63
CA GLY A 215 -3.28 4.18 -3.48
C GLY A 215 -3.87 5.51 -3.00
N ALA A 216 -4.38 5.56 -1.76
CA ALA A 216 -4.92 6.79 -1.18
C ALA A 216 -3.82 7.79 -0.87
N ARG A 217 -2.75 7.36 -0.21
CA ARG A 217 -1.62 8.21 0.17
C ARG A 217 -0.33 7.39 0.33
N GLY A 218 0.78 8.06 0.05
CA GLY A 218 2.10 7.48 0.22
C GLY A 218 2.62 6.75 -1.03
N SER A 219 3.91 6.49 -1.03
CA SER A 219 4.61 5.70 -2.04
C SER A 219 5.55 4.69 -1.37
N LYS A 220 5.93 3.64 -2.09
CA LYS A 220 6.93 2.66 -1.62
C LYS A 220 8.23 3.34 -1.22
N GLU A 221 8.61 4.38 -1.96
CA GLU A 221 9.81 5.18 -1.71
C GLU A 221 9.74 5.91 -0.36
N GLN A 222 8.59 6.50 -0.02
CA GLN A 222 8.40 7.16 1.27
C GLN A 222 8.47 6.18 2.43
N ILE A 223 7.86 5.00 2.30
CA ILE A 223 7.93 3.94 3.32
C ILE A 223 9.36 3.41 3.48
N ARG A 224 10.09 3.23 2.38
CA ARG A 224 11.50 2.86 2.42
C ARG A 224 12.32 3.84 3.27
N GLN A 225 12.11 5.14 3.08
CA GLN A 225 12.81 6.16 3.85
C GLN A 225 12.37 6.21 5.31
N LEU A 226 11.14 5.83 5.63
CA LEU A 226 10.62 5.79 7.00
C LEU A 226 11.14 4.59 7.79
N SER A 227 11.21 3.40 7.19
CA SER A 227 11.48 2.12 7.87
C SER A 227 12.74 1.40 7.40
N GLY A 228 13.24 1.70 6.22
CA GLY A 228 14.43 1.09 5.64
C GLY A 228 15.70 1.90 5.82
N MET A 229 16.18 2.47 4.73
CA MET A 229 17.28 3.43 4.71
C MET A 229 16.95 4.54 3.72
N ARG A 230 17.47 5.73 3.98
CA ARG A 230 17.26 6.84 3.05
C ARG A 230 18.00 6.61 1.72
N GLY A 231 19.18 5.99 1.78
CA GLY A 231 19.93 5.55 0.61
C GLY A 231 20.85 6.59 0.01
N LEU A 232 21.12 6.44 -1.29
CA LEU A 232 22.04 7.31 -2.01
C LEU A 232 21.45 8.70 -2.25
N MET A 233 22.28 9.73 -2.07
CA MET A 233 21.91 11.13 -2.27
C MET A 233 22.67 11.72 -3.48
N ALA A 234 21.99 12.58 -4.24
CA ALA A 234 22.63 13.33 -5.32
C ALA A 234 23.47 14.49 -4.75
N LYS A 235 24.63 14.76 -5.36
CA LYS A 235 25.43 15.95 -5.06
C LYS A 235 24.65 17.22 -5.49
N PRO A 236 24.84 18.36 -4.79
CA PRO A 236 24.30 19.64 -5.24
C PRO A 236 24.81 19.96 -6.64
N GLN A 237 23.91 20.21 -7.59
CA GLN A 237 24.31 20.62 -8.93
C GLN A 237 24.89 22.04 -8.91
N LYS A 238 26.10 22.20 -9.43
CA LYS A 238 26.62 23.51 -9.78
C LYS A 238 25.92 23.99 -11.06
N ALA A 239 25.65 25.28 -11.15
CA ALA A 239 25.05 25.87 -12.35
C ALA A 239 25.92 25.53 -13.59
N GLY A 240 25.30 24.87 -14.59
CA GLY A 240 25.97 24.46 -15.83
C GLY A 240 26.52 23.02 -15.86
N ALA A 241 26.41 22.23 -14.80
CA ALA A 241 26.82 20.84 -14.81
C ALA A 241 25.75 19.94 -15.46
N VAL A 242 26.17 19.13 -16.42
CA VAL A 242 25.30 18.11 -17.05
C VAL A 242 25.46 16.78 -16.29
N GLY A 243 24.37 16.32 -15.66
CA GLY A 243 24.30 15.06 -14.92
C GLY A 243 24.35 15.24 -13.39
N ALA A 244 23.52 14.49 -12.68
CA ALA A 244 23.52 14.46 -11.22
C ALA A 244 24.53 13.41 -10.74
N GLU A 245 25.66 13.85 -10.18
CA GLU A 245 26.62 12.97 -9.53
C GLU A 245 26.06 12.47 -8.19
N ILE A 246 26.19 11.17 -7.91
CA ILE A 246 25.68 10.54 -6.68
C ILE A 246 26.79 10.50 -5.63
N ILE A 247 26.46 10.72 -4.38
CA ILE A 247 27.39 10.56 -3.25
C ILE A 247 27.52 9.06 -2.97
N GLU A 248 28.74 8.53 -3.00
CA GLU A 248 29.01 7.10 -2.82
C GLU A 248 28.55 6.54 -1.47
N ASN A 249 28.64 7.35 -0.41
CA ASN A 249 28.22 6.95 0.92
C ASN A 249 26.71 7.15 1.07
N PRO A 250 25.93 6.06 1.22
CA PRO A 250 24.48 6.18 1.41
C PRO A 250 24.16 6.64 2.83
N ILE A 251 22.96 7.18 3.02
CA ILE A 251 22.39 7.38 4.35
C ILE A 251 21.73 6.08 4.78
N ILE A 252 22.33 5.41 5.75
CA ILE A 252 21.87 4.11 6.26
C ILE A 252 20.66 4.27 7.20
N ALA A 253 20.61 5.38 7.94
CA ALA A 253 19.52 5.67 8.86
C ALA A 253 18.19 5.91 8.12
N ASN A 254 17.09 5.62 8.79
CA ASN A 254 15.74 5.96 8.38
C ASN A 254 15.16 7.06 9.29
N PHE A 255 14.01 7.59 8.93
CA PHE A 255 13.38 8.65 9.72
C PHE A 255 12.86 8.17 11.08
N LYS A 256 12.50 6.90 11.22
CA LYS A 256 12.07 6.33 12.51
C LYS A 256 13.22 6.23 13.51
N GLU A 257 14.40 5.82 13.05
CA GLU A 257 15.61 5.73 13.87
C GLU A 257 16.23 7.11 14.15
N GLY A 258 15.96 8.07 13.29
CA GLY A 258 16.57 9.40 13.31
C GLY A 258 17.88 9.46 12.53
N LEU A 259 18.16 10.61 11.91
CA LEU A 259 19.39 10.86 11.16
C LEU A 259 20.43 11.45 12.08
N SER A 260 21.71 11.08 11.87
CA SER A 260 22.84 11.78 12.47
C SER A 260 22.96 13.20 11.89
N ILE A 261 23.71 14.09 12.56
CA ILE A 261 23.92 15.47 12.11
C ILE A 261 24.53 15.49 10.70
N MET A 262 25.50 14.63 10.42
CA MET A 262 26.17 14.55 9.11
C MET A 262 25.23 14.00 8.03
N GLU A 263 24.46 12.95 8.33
CA GLU A 263 23.47 12.41 7.41
C GLU A 263 22.35 13.40 7.11
N TYR A 264 21.89 14.15 8.12
CA TYR A 264 20.94 15.23 7.93
C TYR A 264 21.51 16.31 6.99
N PHE A 265 22.74 16.75 7.24
CA PHE A 265 23.38 17.78 6.42
C PHE A 265 23.51 17.35 4.95
N ILE A 266 23.96 16.12 4.69
CA ILE A 266 24.05 15.56 3.32
C ILE A 266 22.66 15.50 2.68
N SER A 267 21.62 15.19 3.44
CA SER A 267 20.27 14.98 2.93
C SER A 267 19.50 16.27 2.63
N THR A 268 19.89 17.42 3.21
CA THR A 268 19.13 18.68 3.09
C THR A 268 19.12 19.26 1.69
N HIS A 269 20.15 19.01 0.90
CA HIS A 269 20.27 19.56 -0.46
C HIS A 269 19.16 19.11 -1.42
N GLY A 270 18.66 17.86 -1.29
CA GLY A 270 17.60 17.34 -2.14
C GLY A 270 16.20 17.58 -1.58
N ALA A 271 15.97 17.20 -0.33
CA ALA A 271 14.62 17.19 0.25
C ALA A 271 14.12 18.61 0.57
N ARG A 272 14.97 19.45 1.15
CA ARG A 272 14.58 20.82 1.53
C ARG A 272 14.32 21.70 0.30
N LYS A 273 15.11 21.54 -0.76
CA LYS A 273 14.88 22.24 -2.02
C LYS A 273 13.54 21.85 -2.65
N GLY A 274 13.23 20.54 -2.72
CA GLY A 274 11.96 20.08 -3.26
C GLY A 274 10.73 20.46 -2.44
N LEU A 275 10.89 20.85 -1.16
CA LEU A 275 9.81 21.41 -0.35
C LEU A 275 9.67 22.93 -0.51
N ALA A 276 10.75 23.62 -0.86
CA ALA A 276 10.77 25.06 -1.03
C ALA A 276 10.34 25.51 -2.44
N ASP A 277 10.67 24.71 -3.46
CA ASP A 277 10.26 24.91 -4.86
C ASP A 277 8.84 24.34 -5.10
#